data_7828d263c2086f322648214c5988ee88
#
_entry.id   7828d263c2086f322648214c5988ee88
#
_cell.length_a   1.000
_cell.length_b   1.000
_cell.length_c   1.000
_cell.angle_alpha   90.00
_cell.angle_beta   90.00
_cell.angle_gamma   90.00
#
_symmetry.space_group_name_H-M   'P 1'
#
loop_
_entity.id
_entity.type
_entity.pdbx_description
1 polymer ?
#
loop_
_entity_poly.entity_id
_entity_poly.type
_entity_poly.pdbx_seq_one_letter_code
_entity_poly.pdbx_strand_id
1 'polypeptide(L)'
;MKVYLKLIFSMQILKKLLKKEKPDMVITYSIKPNIYAGYACCRLKIPYCVNVQGLGTAFQKEPIASLVTQMYKAALKKAQTVFFENTANAEEFVKRGILPASQQTILRGAGVNLELYQKQPYPSEEEGIHFLFLGRIMKEKGVDELFAAARNIKKQYGDRVKFDLVGFFEDEYKETVEQLVKEGIVTFHGFQSDPKPFYTSAHCVVLPSYHEGMSNVLLEAASTGRALITSD
;
A
#
# COMPACT_ATOMS: atom_id res chain seq x y z
N MET A 1 -14.71 -15.50 19.05
CA MET A 1 -15.80 -16.29 18.41
C MET A 1 -16.34 -15.63 17.12
N LYS A 2 -16.76 -14.36 17.12
CA LYS A 2 -17.30 -13.66 15.91
C LYS A 2 -16.33 -13.60 14.71
N VAL A 3 -15.01 -13.48 14.94
CA VAL A 3 -14.01 -13.38 13.85
C VAL A 3 -13.84 -14.73 13.15
N TYR A 4 -13.77 -15.83 13.87
CA TYR A 4 -13.66 -17.17 13.29
C TYR A 4 -14.89 -17.57 12.45
N LEU A 5 -16.09 -17.19 12.90
CA LEU A 5 -17.31 -17.43 12.13
C LEU A 5 -17.32 -16.66 10.81
N LYS A 6 -16.89 -15.38 10.80
CA LYS A 6 -16.74 -14.59 9.56
C LYS A 6 -15.72 -15.21 8.62
N LEU A 7 -14.61 -15.73 9.15
CA LEU A 7 -13.56 -16.41 8.39
C LEU A 7 -14.11 -17.64 7.63
N ILE A 8 -14.74 -18.55 8.36
CA ILE A 8 -15.31 -19.80 7.82
C ILE A 8 -16.39 -19.47 6.79
N PHE A 9 -17.25 -18.50 7.07
CA PHE A 9 -18.30 -18.06 6.17
C PHE A 9 -17.74 -17.50 4.85
N SER A 10 -16.72 -16.63 4.91
CA SER A 10 -16.06 -16.08 3.72
C SER A 10 -15.41 -17.18 2.88
N MET A 11 -14.77 -18.18 3.52
CA MET A 11 -14.18 -19.32 2.81
C MET A 11 -15.24 -20.20 2.12
N GLN A 12 -16.41 -20.38 2.75
CA GLN A 12 -17.50 -21.17 2.16
C GLN A 12 -18.15 -20.47 0.96
N ILE A 13 -18.36 -19.15 1.05
CA ILE A 13 -18.86 -18.33 -0.07
C ILE A 13 -17.90 -18.42 -1.24
N LEU A 14 -16.62 -18.20 -0.99
CA LEU A 14 -15.59 -18.24 -2.02
C LEU A 14 -15.50 -19.62 -2.68
N LYS A 15 -15.57 -20.68 -1.88
CA LYS A 15 -15.58 -22.06 -2.40
C LYS A 15 -16.81 -22.34 -3.28
N LYS A 16 -17.98 -21.81 -2.91
CA LYS A 16 -19.20 -21.93 -3.74
C LYS A 16 -19.05 -21.16 -5.06
N LEU A 17 -18.50 -19.94 -4.99
CA LEU A 17 -18.23 -19.11 -6.16
C LEU A 17 -17.27 -19.81 -7.12
N LEU A 18 -16.13 -20.28 -6.64
CA LEU A 18 -15.13 -20.99 -7.44
C LEU A 18 -15.69 -22.27 -8.10
N LYS A 19 -16.58 -22.99 -7.41
CA LYS A 19 -17.27 -24.14 -7.99
C LYS A 19 -18.26 -23.77 -9.09
N LYS A 20 -18.91 -22.60 -8.96
CA LYS A 20 -19.88 -22.10 -9.94
C LYS A 20 -19.18 -21.58 -11.18
N GLU A 21 -18.18 -20.72 -10.99
CA GLU A 21 -17.47 -20.03 -12.09
C GLU A 21 -16.45 -20.92 -12.81
N LYS A 22 -15.94 -21.98 -12.14
CA LYS A 22 -14.96 -22.94 -12.67
C LYS A 22 -13.79 -22.26 -13.41
N PRO A 23 -13.08 -21.33 -12.78
CA PRO A 23 -11.99 -20.61 -13.43
C PRO A 23 -10.84 -21.57 -13.76
N ASP A 24 -10.14 -21.32 -14.87
CA ASP A 24 -8.92 -22.03 -15.25
C ASP A 24 -7.76 -21.69 -14.32
N MET A 25 -7.73 -20.46 -13.79
CA MET A 25 -6.73 -19.98 -12.85
C MET A 25 -7.31 -18.92 -11.93
N VAL A 26 -6.78 -18.85 -10.71
CA VAL A 26 -7.12 -17.81 -9.72
C VAL A 26 -5.87 -17.03 -9.35
N ILE A 27 -5.94 -15.71 -9.39
CA ILE A 27 -4.90 -14.82 -8.88
C ILE A 27 -5.48 -14.06 -7.69
N THR A 28 -4.73 -14.00 -6.59
CA THR A 28 -5.19 -13.34 -5.37
C THR A 28 -4.25 -12.23 -4.95
N TYR A 29 -4.82 -11.20 -4.31
CA TYR A 29 -4.12 -10.05 -3.77
C TYR A 29 -4.57 -9.81 -2.33
N SER A 30 -3.69 -9.28 -1.49
CA SER A 30 -3.91 -8.99 -0.08
C SER A 30 -4.04 -10.23 0.82
N ILE A 31 -3.74 -10.06 2.10
CA ILE A 31 -3.58 -11.16 3.08
C ILE A 31 -4.81 -12.08 3.16
N LYS A 32 -6.01 -11.51 3.32
CA LYS A 32 -7.23 -12.30 3.49
C LYS A 32 -7.60 -13.13 2.25
N PRO A 33 -7.70 -12.53 1.04
CA PRO A 33 -7.91 -13.29 -0.20
C PRO A 33 -6.81 -14.32 -0.45
N ASN A 34 -5.54 -13.98 -0.23
CA ASN A 34 -4.41 -14.89 -0.41
C ASN A 34 -4.58 -16.17 0.43
N ILE A 35 -5.00 -16.04 1.67
CA ILE A 35 -5.22 -17.18 2.56
C ILE A 35 -6.50 -17.93 2.18
N TYR A 36 -7.63 -17.23 2.03
CA TYR A 36 -8.93 -17.89 1.86
C TYR A 36 -9.09 -18.54 0.50
N ALA A 37 -8.73 -17.81 -0.56
CA ALA A 37 -8.81 -18.36 -1.91
C ALA A 37 -7.71 -19.40 -2.14
N GLY A 38 -6.49 -19.17 -1.66
CA GLY A 38 -5.42 -20.16 -1.75
C GLY A 38 -5.82 -21.49 -1.12
N TYR A 39 -6.43 -21.46 0.06
CA TYR A 39 -6.94 -22.66 0.72
C TYR A 39 -8.08 -23.32 -0.05
N ALA A 40 -9.03 -22.53 -0.59
CA ALA A 40 -10.14 -23.04 -1.39
C ALA A 40 -9.65 -23.66 -2.70
N CYS A 41 -8.75 -22.98 -3.42
CA CYS A 41 -8.16 -23.47 -4.68
C CYS A 41 -7.34 -24.75 -4.46
N CYS A 42 -6.56 -24.78 -3.38
CA CYS A 42 -5.81 -25.99 -2.99
C CYS A 42 -6.73 -27.19 -2.80
N ARG A 43 -7.91 -27.03 -2.17
CA ARG A 43 -8.90 -28.09 -1.98
C ARG A 43 -9.70 -28.44 -3.22
N LEU A 44 -9.98 -27.46 -4.07
CA LEU A 44 -10.73 -27.67 -5.30
C LEU A 44 -9.85 -28.12 -6.47
N LYS A 45 -8.53 -28.14 -6.28
CA LYS A 45 -7.52 -28.45 -7.32
C LYS A 45 -7.56 -27.47 -8.50
N ILE A 46 -7.90 -26.20 -8.21
CA ILE A 46 -7.88 -25.11 -9.19
C ILE A 46 -6.46 -24.52 -9.18
N PRO A 47 -5.81 -24.31 -10.33
CA PRO A 47 -4.52 -23.61 -10.40
C PRO A 47 -4.63 -22.20 -9.83
N TYR A 48 -3.63 -21.76 -9.06
CA TYR A 48 -3.66 -20.42 -8.48
C TYR A 48 -2.27 -19.85 -8.26
N CYS A 49 -2.20 -18.51 -8.35
CA CYS A 49 -1.06 -17.69 -7.99
C CYS A 49 -1.46 -16.69 -6.90
N VAL A 50 -0.49 -16.28 -6.11
CA VAL A 50 -0.72 -15.36 -4.98
C VAL A 50 0.21 -14.17 -5.12
N ASN A 51 -0.31 -12.94 -4.99
CA ASN A 51 0.50 -11.73 -4.90
C ASN A 51 0.51 -11.21 -3.47
N VAL A 52 1.70 -11.14 -2.86
CA VAL A 52 1.96 -10.59 -1.54
C VAL A 52 2.48 -9.17 -1.71
N GLN A 53 1.57 -8.21 -1.73
CA GLN A 53 1.88 -6.78 -1.89
C GLN A 53 2.57 -6.20 -0.63
N GLY A 54 2.28 -6.76 0.53
CA GLY A 54 2.88 -6.35 1.80
C GLY A 54 2.46 -7.30 2.93
N LEU A 55 3.21 -7.26 4.03
CA LEU A 55 2.94 -8.11 5.20
C LEU A 55 1.85 -7.52 6.11
N GLY A 56 1.62 -6.20 6.01
CA GLY A 56 0.64 -5.49 6.83
C GLY A 56 0.89 -5.62 8.33
N THR A 57 -0.04 -5.07 9.11
CA THR A 57 0.03 -5.08 10.58
C THR A 57 -0.06 -6.47 11.21
N ALA A 58 -0.50 -7.47 10.43
CA ALA A 58 -0.64 -8.84 10.92
C ALA A 58 0.69 -9.49 11.31
N PHE A 59 1.81 -9.06 10.73
CA PHE A 59 3.14 -9.55 11.03
C PHE A 59 3.89 -8.75 12.10
N GLN A 60 3.33 -7.63 12.57
CA GLN A 60 3.95 -6.77 13.59
C GLN A 60 3.78 -7.28 15.02
N LYS A 61 2.79 -8.13 15.28
CA LYS A 61 2.48 -8.66 16.62
C LYS A 61 2.63 -10.18 16.62
N GLU A 62 3.62 -10.71 17.36
CA GLU A 62 4.00 -12.13 17.30
C GLU A 62 2.83 -13.15 17.46
N PRO A 63 1.86 -13.01 18.38
CA PRO A 63 0.78 -14.01 18.47
C PRO A 63 -0.03 -14.07 17.16
N ILE A 64 -0.29 -12.92 16.53
CA ILE A 64 -1.04 -12.85 15.27
C ILE A 64 -0.16 -13.30 14.11
N ALA A 65 1.09 -12.89 14.08
CA ALA A 65 2.05 -13.26 13.05
C ALA A 65 2.25 -14.77 12.97
N SER A 66 2.35 -15.46 14.12
CA SER A 66 2.46 -16.91 14.18
C SER A 66 1.22 -17.60 13.59
N LEU A 67 0.01 -17.15 13.95
CA LEU A 67 -1.24 -17.68 13.40
C LEU A 67 -1.31 -17.49 11.88
N VAL A 68 -1.05 -16.26 11.41
CA VAL A 68 -1.07 -15.91 9.97
C VAL A 68 -0.02 -16.72 9.21
N THR A 69 1.16 -16.94 9.79
CA THR A 69 2.20 -17.82 9.25
C THR A 69 1.67 -19.23 8.97
N GLN A 70 0.99 -19.86 9.95
CA GLN A 70 0.43 -21.20 9.77
C GLN A 70 -0.68 -21.21 8.69
N MET A 71 -1.50 -20.16 8.67
CA MET A 71 -2.55 -20.02 7.64
C MET A 71 -1.94 -19.90 6.23
N TYR A 72 -0.87 -19.13 6.06
CA TYR A 72 -0.16 -19.02 4.79
C TYR A 72 0.49 -20.35 4.38
N LYS A 73 1.15 -21.06 5.29
CA LYS A 73 1.72 -22.40 5.01
C LYS A 73 0.68 -23.36 4.43
N ALA A 74 -0.53 -23.36 5.01
CA ALA A 74 -1.61 -24.19 4.50
C ALA A 74 -2.18 -23.71 3.16
N ALA A 75 -2.31 -22.39 2.99
CA ALA A 75 -2.90 -21.77 1.80
C ALA A 75 -1.97 -21.82 0.58
N LEU A 76 -0.64 -21.76 0.77
CA LEU A 76 0.33 -21.69 -0.32
C LEU A 76 0.88 -23.06 -0.75
N LYS A 77 0.52 -24.13 -0.04
CA LYS A 77 1.07 -25.49 -0.28
C LYS A 77 1.05 -25.96 -1.74
N LYS A 78 0.07 -25.49 -2.52
CA LYS A 78 -0.12 -25.87 -3.94
C LYS A 78 -0.20 -24.65 -4.86
N ALA A 79 0.25 -23.48 -4.40
CA ALA A 79 0.37 -22.31 -5.26
C ALA A 79 1.39 -22.61 -6.38
N GLN A 80 1.08 -22.23 -7.60
CA GLN A 80 2.02 -22.38 -8.72
C GLN A 80 3.19 -21.43 -8.56
N THR A 81 2.91 -20.21 -8.16
CA THR A 81 3.93 -19.21 -7.82
C THR A 81 3.38 -18.21 -6.79
N VAL A 82 4.28 -17.62 -6.03
CA VAL A 82 3.96 -16.54 -5.10
C VAL A 82 4.80 -15.33 -5.49
N PHE A 83 4.11 -14.26 -5.88
CA PHE A 83 4.71 -12.99 -6.24
C PHE A 83 4.89 -12.11 -5.00
N PHE A 84 6.02 -11.42 -4.94
CA PHE A 84 6.31 -10.39 -3.94
C PHE A 84 6.71 -9.09 -4.63
N GLU A 85 6.34 -7.96 -4.07
CA GLU A 85 6.66 -6.65 -4.63
C GLU A 85 7.99 -6.09 -4.12
N ASN A 86 8.61 -6.74 -3.12
CA ASN A 86 9.97 -6.45 -2.66
C ASN A 86 10.65 -7.68 -2.07
N THR A 87 11.97 -7.61 -1.98
CA THR A 87 12.83 -8.69 -1.48
C THR A 87 12.63 -8.95 0.02
N ALA A 88 12.46 -7.90 0.82
CA ALA A 88 12.31 -8.02 2.28
C ALA A 88 11.10 -8.87 2.67
N ASN A 89 9.95 -8.67 2.01
CA ASN A 89 8.75 -9.49 2.24
C ASN A 89 8.96 -10.96 1.84
N ALA A 90 9.68 -11.20 0.74
CA ALA A 90 9.99 -12.55 0.29
C ALA A 90 10.94 -13.28 1.26
N GLU A 91 11.96 -12.60 1.74
CA GLU A 91 12.91 -13.12 2.75
C GLU A 91 12.21 -13.43 4.08
N GLU A 92 11.27 -12.60 4.52
CA GLU A 92 10.49 -12.86 5.74
C GLU A 92 9.65 -14.14 5.61
N PHE A 93 9.10 -14.43 4.41
CA PHE A 93 8.40 -15.69 4.16
C PHE A 93 9.33 -16.91 4.22
N VAL A 94 10.57 -16.79 3.74
CA VAL A 94 11.59 -17.84 3.89
C VAL A 94 11.95 -18.03 5.35
N LYS A 95 12.27 -16.94 6.06
CA LYS A 95 12.64 -16.94 7.48
C LYS A 95 11.59 -17.59 8.36
N ARG A 96 10.30 -17.35 8.09
CA ARG A 96 9.17 -17.99 8.80
C ARG A 96 8.87 -19.40 8.29
N GLY A 97 9.58 -19.89 7.31
CA GLY A 97 9.36 -21.20 6.69
C GLY A 97 7.97 -21.34 6.05
N ILE A 98 7.42 -20.23 5.53
CA ILE A 98 6.12 -20.23 4.84
C ILE A 98 6.29 -20.83 3.45
N LEU A 99 7.32 -20.40 2.74
CA LEU A 99 7.57 -20.76 1.34
C LEU A 99 9.07 -20.75 1.06
N PRO A 100 9.62 -21.75 0.33
CA PRO A 100 11.02 -21.72 -0.08
C PRO A 100 11.25 -20.66 -1.18
N ALA A 101 12.48 -20.14 -1.27
CA ALA A 101 12.86 -19.14 -2.28
C ALA A 101 12.60 -19.59 -3.72
N SER A 102 12.69 -20.90 -3.99
CA SER A 102 12.46 -21.49 -5.33
C SER A 102 11.01 -21.35 -5.85
N GLN A 103 10.06 -21.06 -4.97
CA GLN A 103 8.64 -20.85 -5.33
C GLN A 103 8.25 -19.38 -5.31
N GLN A 104 9.21 -18.47 -5.17
CA GLN A 104 9.00 -17.04 -5.11
C GLN A 104 9.39 -16.38 -6.43
N THR A 105 8.65 -15.35 -6.78
CA THR A 105 8.97 -14.44 -7.89
C THR A 105 8.90 -13.01 -7.39
N ILE A 106 10.00 -12.28 -7.49
CA ILE A 106 10.04 -10.87 -7.11
C ILE A 106 9.58 -10.03 -8.31
N LEU A 107 8.51 -9.27 -8.11
CA LEU A 107 8.04 -8.24 -9.04
C LEU A 107 8.65 -6.90 -8.62
N ARG A 108 8.90 -6.04 -9.60
CA ARG A 108 9.31 -4.66 -9.34
C ARG A 108 8.08 -3.74 -9.18
N GLY A 109 7.17 -4.14 -8.28
CA GLY A 109 5.88 -3.48 -8.04
C GLY A 109 4.82 -3.83 -9.08
N ALA A 110 3.64 -3.20 -8.94
CA ALA A 110 2.52 -3.36 -9.87
C ALA A 110 2.74 -2.65 -11.21
N GLY A 111 3.76 -1.77 -11.28
CA GLY A 111 4.00 -0.90 -12.43
C GLY A 111 3.11 0.35 -12.43
N VAL A 112 3.33 1.22 -13.41
CA VAL A 112 2.57 2.43 -13.63
C VAL A 112 2.17 2.53 -15.10
N ASN A 113 0.97 3.03 -15.37
CA ASN A 113 0.53 3.28 -16.74
C ASN A 113 1.15 4.58 -17.25
N LEU A 114 2.18 4.47 -18.10
CA LEU A 114 2.92 5.61 -18.65
C LEU A 114 2.10 6.48 -19.62
N GLU A 115 1.01 5.95 -20.19
CA GLU A 115 0.09 6.72 -21.01
C GLU A 115 -0.82 7.60 -20.15
N LEU A 116 -1.19 7.10 -18.97
CA LEU A 116 -2.04 7.82 -18.02
C LEU A 116 -1.26 8.83 -17.18
N TYR A 117 -0.03 8.47 -16.76
CA TYR A 117 0.88 9.30 -15.95
C TYR A 117 2.09 9.73 -16.78
N GLN A 118 1.83 10.53 -17.82
CA GLN A 118 2.89 11.05 -18.69
C GLN A 118 3.71 12.12 -17.96
N LYS A 119 4.98 12.22 -18.33
CA LYS A 119 5.87 13.28 -17.86
C LYS A 119 5.25 14.67 -18.14
N GLN A 120 5.15 15.48 -17.09
CA GLN A 120 4.67 16.85 -17.14
C GLN A 120 5.83 17.84 -16.98
N PRO A 121 5.72 19.06 -17.49
CA PRO A 121 6.65 20.13 -17.18
C PRO A 121 6.82 20.27 -15.66
N TYR A 122 8.02 20.61 -15.21
CA TYR A 122 8.24 20.87 -13.79
C TYR A 122 7.56 22.19 -13.43
N PRO A 123 6.85 22.30 -12.28
CA PRO A 123 6.15 23.51 -11.90
C PRO A 123 7.09 24.70 -11.74
N SER A 124 6.58 25.94 -11.95
CA SER A 124 7.31 27.16 -11.62
C SER A 124 7.45 27.34 -10.11
N GLU A 125 8.61 27.82 -9.67
CA GLU A 125 8.88 28.11 -8.27
C GLU A 125 8.33 29.49 -7.81
N GLU A 126 7.74 30.27 -8.72
CA GLU A 126 7.22 31.63 -8.45
C GLU A 126 6.16 31.63 -7.35
N GLU A 127 5.33 30.58 -7.30
CA GLU A 127 4.31 30.39 -6.27
C GLU A 127 4.78 29.61 -5.03
N GLY A 128 6.09 29.32 -4.98
CA GLY A 128 6.74 28.53 -3.94
C GLY A 128 6.83 27.03 -4.29
N ILE A 129 7.48 26.28 -3.39
CA ILE A 129 7.72 24.85 -3.56
C ILE A 129 6.56 24.05 -2.96
N HIS A 130 5.90 23.23 -3.77
CA HIS A 130 4.77 22.40 -3.38
C HIS A 130 5.22 20.98 -3.05
N PHE A 131 5.00 20.56 -1.80
CA PHE A 131 5.14 19.19 -1.34
C PHE A 131 3.78 18.51 -1.33
N LEU A 132 3.67 17.34 -1.93
CA LEU A 132 2.43 16.55 -1.98
C LEU A 132 2.59 15.27 -1.18
N PHE A 133 1.67 15.04 -0.25
CA PHE A 133 1.40 13.71 0.30
C PHE A 133 0.10 13.19 -0.30
N LEU A 134 0.15 11.96 -0.83
CA LEU A 134 -1.04 11.31 -1.36
C LEU A 134 -1.14 9.89 -0.77
N GLY A 135 -2.21 9.63 -0.01
CA GLY A 135 -2.41 8.34 0.61
C GLY A 135 -3.41 8.36 1.75
N ARG A 136 -3.57 7.22 2.40
CA ARG A 136 -4.34 7.12 3.64
C ARG A 136 -3.64 7.88 4.76
N ILE A 137 -4.39 8.70 5.49
CA ILE A 137 -3.86 9.43 6.63
C ILE A 137 -3.92 8.50 7.83
N MET A 138 -2.78 7.85 8.12
CA MET A 138 -2.61 6.86 9.17
C MET A 138 -1.14 6.79 9.59
N LYS A 139 -0.90 6.28 10.80
CA LYS A 139 0.45 6.24 11.40
C LYS A 139 1.47 5.52 10.54
N GLU A 140 1.10 4.38 9.94
CA GLU A 140 2.01 3.58 9.11
C GLU A 140 2.48 4.30 7.84
N LYS A 141 1.81 5.39 7.45
CA LYS A 141 2.22 6.26 6.34
C LYS A 141 3.19 7.37 6.75
N GLY A 142 3.64 7.39 8.00
CA GLY A 142 4.61 8.35 8.50
C GLY A 142 4.08 9.78 8.56
N VAL A 143 2.77 9.94 8.80
CA VAL A 143 2.14 11.27 8.81
C VAL A 143 2.59 12.11 10.00
N ASP A 144 3.00 11.50 11.11
CA ASP A 144 3.53 12.22 12.27
C ASP A 144 4.84 12.94 11.92
N GLU A 145 5.74 12.25 11.22
CA GLU A 145 7.01 12.78 10.72
C GLU A 145 6.79 13.87 9.66
N LEU A 146 5.84 13.64 8.75
CA LEU A 146 5.46 14.61 7.75
C LEU A 146 4.94 15.90 8.38
N PHE A 147 4.05 15.81 9.37
CA PHE A 147 3.47 16.98 10.05
C PHE A 147 4.53 17.75 10.84
N ALA A 148 5.42 17.05 11.53
CA ALA A 148 6.54 17.67 12.23
C ALA A 148 7.48 18.39 11.26
N ALA A 149 7.83 17.76 10.14
CA ALA A 149 8.65 18.36 9.09
C ALA A 149 7.96 19.59 8.47
N ALA A 150 6.67 19.49 8.14
CA ALA A 150 5.89 20.58 7.56
C ALA A 150 5.86 21.82 8.48
N ARG A 151 5.64 21.63 9.79
CA ARG A 151 5.70 22.74 10.78
C ARG A 151 7.07 23.41 10.80
N ASN A 152 8.14 22.63 10.84
CA ASN A 152 9.51 23.14 10.89
C ASN A 152 9.88 23.91 9.61
N ILE A 153 9.55 23.36 8.45
CA ILE A 153 9.84 23.96 7.15
C ILE A 153 9.01 25.24 6.96
N LYS A 154 7.72 25.22 7.30
CA LYS A 154 6.86 26.43 7.27
C LYS A 154 7.39 27.54 8.18
N LYS A 155 7.87 27.18 9.37
CA LYS A 155 8.50 28.15 10.30
C LYS A 155 9.72 28.84 9.70
N GLN A 156 10.52 28.09 8.90
CA GLN A 156 11.75 28.61 8.32
C GLN A 156 11.53 29.37 7.01
N TYR A 157 10.62 28.90 6.16
CA TYR A 157 10.46 29.38 4.78
C TYR A 157 9.14 30.10 4.52
N GLY A 158 8.19 30.09 5.47
CA GLY A 158 6.90 30.77 5.35
C GLY A 158 6.10 30.27 4.13
N ASP A 159 5.53 31.23 3.39
CA ASP A 159 4.68 30.93 2.24
C ASP A 159 5.44 30.50 0.98
N ARG A 160 6.77 30.48 1.03
CA ARG A 160 7.60 29.91 -0.04
C ARG A 160 7.49 28.40 -0.13
N VAL A 161 6.82 27.74 0.82
CA VAL A 161 6.58 26.30 0.79
C VAL A 161 5.11 26.02 1.08
N LYS A 162 4.57 25.02 0.39
CA LYS A 162 3.19 24.57 0.54
C LYS A 162 3.18 23.05 0.72
N PHE A 163 2.29 22.56 1.58
CA PHE A 163 2.10 21.14 1.83
C PHE A 163 0.66 20.76 1.53
N ASP A 164 0.47 19.94 0.51
CA ASP A 164 -0.83 19.44 0.07
C ASP A 164 -1.02 18.00 0.55
N LEU A 165 -2.13 17.73 1.25
CA LEU A 165 -2.53 16.41 1.71
C LEU A 165 -3.74 15.94 0.92
N VAL A 166 -3.60 14.82 0.22
CA VAL A 166 -4.67 14.18 -0.56
C VAL A 166 -4.91 12.78 -0.03
N GLY A 167 -6.16 12.48 0.38
CA GLY A 167 -6.51 11.16 0.88
C GLY A 167 -7.65 11.17 1.87
N PHE A 168 -7.76 10.11 2.64
CA PHE A 168 -8.80 9.96 3.66
C PHE A 168 -8.21 9.43 4.96
N PHE A 169 -8.92 9.69 6.06
CA PHE A 169 -8.52 9.22 7.38
C PHE A 169 -8.84 7.73 7.56
N GLU A 170 -7.86 6.96 7.99
CA GLU A 170 -8.04 5.58 8.44
C GLU A 170 -7.85 5.48 9.97
N ASP A 171 -7.02 6.35 10.54
CA ASP A 171 -6.81 6.52 11.98
C ASP A 171 -7.37 7.87 12.48
N GLU A 172 -7.26 8.13 13.78
CA GLU A 172 -7.80 9.33 14.47
C GLU A 172 -6.92 10.57 14.25
N TYR A 173 -6.69 10.97 12.97
CA TYR A 173 -5.89 12.16 12.61
C TYR A 173 -6.72 13.38 12.21
N LYS A 174 -8.04 13.28 12.22
CA LYS A 174 -8.92 14.35 11.72
C LYS A 174 -8.68 15.67 12.43
N GLU A 175 -8.71 15.66 13.76
CA GLU A 175 -8.51 16.88 14.58
C GLU A 175 -7.12 17.49 14.38
N THR A 176 -6.08 16.63 14.29
CA THR A 176 -4.70 17.06 14.02
C THR A 176 -4.59 17.76 12.67
N VAL A 177 -5.19 17.21 11.61
CA VAL A 177 -5.15 17.80 10.27
C VAL A 177 -5.96 19.09 10.24
N GLU A 178 -7.15 19.15 10.87
CA GLU A 178 -7.95 20.38 10.98
C GLU A 178 -7.17 21.49 11.68
N GLN A 179 -6.41 21.16 12.72
CA GLN A 179 -5.54 22.14 13.40
C GLN A 179 -4.41 22.62 12.50
N LEU A 180 -3.73 21.71 11.75
CA LEU A 180 -2.68 22.06 10.80
C LEU A 180 -3.20 22.98 9.68
N VAL A 181 -4.40 22.72 9.20
CA VAL A 181 -5.05 23.57 8.18
C VAL A 181 -5.35 24.96 8.77
N LYS A 182 -5.90 25.03 9.98
CA LYS A 182 -6.16 26.29 10.67
C LYS A 182 -4.89 27.11 10.92
N GLU A 183 -3.78 26.45 11.19
CA GLU A 183 -2.45 27.07 11.37
C GLU A 183 -1.80 27.45 10.02
N GLY A 184 -2.39 27.12 8.88
CA GLY A 184 -1.81 27.38 7.56
C GLY A 184 -0.57 26.52 7.23
N ILE A 185 -0.38 25.42 7.95
CA ILE A 185 0.76 24.50 7.74
C ILE A 185 0.54 23.61 6.54
N VAL A 186 -0.69 23.08 6.36
CA VAL A 186 -1.06 22.19 5.27
C VAL A 186 -2.37 22.60 4.62
N THR A 187 -2.58 22.20 3.38
CA THR A 187 -3.88 22.21 2.71
C THR A 187 -4.39 20.77 2.60
N PHE A 188 -5.57 20.49 3.11
CA PHE A 188 -6.19 19.17 3.02
C PHE A 188 -7.29 19.16 1.97
N HIS A 189 -7.14 18.29 0.97
CA HIS A 189 -8.03 18.18 -0.19
C HIS A 189 -9.05 17.05 -0.08
N GLY A 190 -8.98 16.23 0.98
CA GLY A 190 -9.81 15.02 1.10
C GLY A 190 -9.44 13.96 0.07
N PHE A 191 -10.31 12.97 -0.09
CA PHE A 191 -10.14 11.93 -1.10
C PHE A 191 -10.41 12.50 -2.49
N GLN A 192 -9.50 12.22 -3.42
CA GLN A 192 -9.62 12.62 -4.82
C GLN A 192 -9.59 11.37 -5.70
N SER A 193 -10.56 11.26 -6.60
CA SER A 193 -10.64 10.13 -7.54
C SER A 193 -9.64 10.25 -8.70
N ASP A 194 -9.20 11.46 -9.03
CA ASP A 194 -8.14 11.73 -10.01
C ASP A 194 -6.98 12.48 -9.34
N PRO A 195 -5.85 11.81 -9.07
CA PRO A 195 -4.69 12.43 -8.44
C PRO A 195 -3.78 13.20 -9.39
N LYS A 196 -3.98 13.09 -10.72
CA LYS A 196 -3.09 13.68 -11.73
C LYS A 196 -2.88 15.18 -11.61
N PRO A 197 -3.91 16.02 -11.35
CA PRO A 197 -3.71 17.46 -11.16
C PRO A 197 -2.76 17.78 -10.01
N PHE A 198 -2.80 16.99 -8.93
CA PHE A 198 -1.93 17.17 -7.77
C PHE A 198 -0.49 16.79 -8.08
N TYR A 199 -0.24 15.69 -8.83
CA TYR A 199 1.10 15.40 -9.32
C TYR A 199 1.62 16.51 -10.25
N THR A 200 0.76 17.05 -11.11
CA THR A 200 1.16 18.10 -12.06
C THR A 200 1.61 19.37 -11.34
N SER A 201 0.93 19.77 -10.26
CA SER A 201 1.25 20.98 -9.49
C SER A 201 2.35 20.78 -8.44
N ALA A 202 2.67 19.53 -8.08
CA ALA A 202 3.68 19.25 -7.08
C ALA A 202 5.10 19.38 -7.61
N HIS A 203 6.02 19.90 -6.79
CA HIS A 203 7.46 19.84 -7.03
C HIS A 203 8.04 18.54 -6.48
N CYS A 204 7.54 18.09 -5.34
CA CYS A 204 8.03 16.90 -4.65
C CYS A 204 6.87 16.13 -4.04
N VAL A 205 6.88 14.81 -4.20
CA VAL A 205 5.97 13.91 -3.51
C VAL A 205 6.68 13.29 -2.31
N VAL A 206 6.05 13.39 -1.14
CA VAL A 206 6.61 12.93 0.14
C VAL A 206 5.77 11.78 0.65
N LEU A 207 6.39 10.61 0.83
CA LEU A 207 5.73 9.42 1.36
C LEU A 207 6.64 8.71 2.36
N PRO A 208 6.67 9.14 3.64
CA PRO A 208 7.57 8.60 4.66
C PRO A 208 7.00 7.35 5.34
N SER A 209 6.44 6.43 4.56
CA SER A 209 5.79 5.22 5.06
C SER A 209 6.78 4.30 5.75
N TYR A 210 6.40 3.71 6.88
CA TYR A 210 7.19 2.69 7.57
C TYR A 210 7.24 1.34 6.84
N HIS A 211 6.18 1.03 6.09
CA HIS A 211 6.05 -0.26 5.40
C HIS A 211 5.32 -0.08 4.07
N GLU A 212 6.01 -0.39 2.98
CA GLU A 212 5.44 -0.47 1.64
C GLU A 212 5.82 -1.79 0.96
N GLY A 213 5.00 -2.22 0.03
CA GLY A 213 5.42 -3.19 -0.97
C GLY A 213 6.25 -2.48 -2.04
N MET A 214 5.57 -1.96 -3.04
CA MET A 214 6.04 -0.93 -3.97
C MET A 214 4.93 0.12 -4.06
N SER A 215 5.24 1.36 -3.72
CA SER A 215 4.23 2.41 -3.70
C SER A 215 3.84 2.87 -5.11
N ASN A 216 2.58 2.66 -5.49
CA ASN A 216 2.04 3.18 -6.74
C ASN A 216 2.12 4.71 -6.79
N VAL A 217 1.90 5.39 -5.67
CA VAL A 217 2.00 6.86 -5.55
C VAL A 217 3.39 7.35 -5.97
N LEU A 218 4.45 6.67 -5.52
CA LEU A 218 5.82 7.03 -5.91
C LEU A 218 6.10 6.71 -7.38
N LEU A 219 5.57 5.60 -7.92
CA LEU A 219 5.71 5.26 -9.34
C LEU A 219 4.97 6.27 -10.23
N GLU A 220 3.76 6.68 -9.87
CA GLU A 220 2.95 7.68 -10.56
C GLU A 220 3.63 9.06 -10.55
N ALA A 221 4.15 9.47 -9.38
CA ALA A 221 4.89 10.71 -9.22
C ALA A 221 6.20 10.71 -10.03
N ALA A 222 6.97 9.62 -9.99
CA ALA A 222 8.19 9.46 -10.78
C ALA A 222 7.90 9.52 -12.28
N SER A 223 6.85 8.83 -12.74
CA SER A 223 6.41 8.85 -14.14
C SER A 223 6.02 10.26 -14.58
N THR A 224 5.37 11.02 -13.70
CA THR A 224 5.01 12.43 -13.96
C THR A 224 6.23 13.38 -13.92
N GLY A 225 7.39 12.89 -13.48
CA GLY A 225 8.64 13.65 -13.41
C GLY A 225 8.79 14.48 -12.14
N ARG A 226 8.20 14.05 -11.02
CA ARG A 226 8.29 14.73 -9.72
C ARG A 226 9.47 14.21 -8.90
N ALA A 227 10.08 15.09 -8.09
CA ALA A 227 11.03 14.67 -7.08
C ALA A 227 10.31 13.81 -6.02
N LEU A 228 11.04 12.89 -5.40
CA LEU A 228 10.49 11.96 -4.40
C LEU A 228 11.27 12.03 -3.09
N ILE A 229 10.55 12.05 -1.98
CA ILE A 229 11.08 11.86 -0.64
C ILE A 229 10.36 10.68 -0.02
N THR A 230 11.10 9.65 0.37
CA THR A 230 10.55 8.44 1.01
C THR A 230 11.50 7.96 2.11
N SER A 231 10.99 7.10 2.98
CA SER A 231 11.80 6.34 3.95
C SER A 231 12.60 5.24 3.24
N ASP A 232 13.67 4.83 3.85
CA ASP A 232 14.53 3.68 3.50
C ASP A 232 14.06 2.37 4.20
#